data_abf085e826b1ae5c1305cf976594ae93
#
_entry.id   abf085e826b1ae5c1305cf976594ae93
#
_cell.length_a   1.000
_cell.length_b   1.000
_cell.length_c   1.000
_cell.angle_alpha   90.00
_cell.angle_beta   90.00
_cell.angle_gamma   90.00
#
_symmetry.space_group_name_H-M   'P 1'
#
loop_
_entity.id
_entity.type
_entity.pdbx_description
1 polymer ?
#
loop_
_entity_poly.entity_id
_entity_poly.type
_entity_poly.pdbx_seq_one_letter_code
_entity_poly.pdbx_strand_id
1 'polypeptide(L)'
;RIFAFTGIRAEELKFFTVEAIKSNYIQVTNKGKIRDIILVNALKNELQKYCESNHIESGFVFRGKKEETMLHKTTVYKRLKKVAGRCRGIDLEKVHPHSFRHLFAVKFIQDGGDISELADILGHGSIETTRIYTRTTNKMKKKRLEKMRY
;
A
#
# COMPACT_ATOMS: atom_id res chain seq x y z
N ARG A 1 -0.25 2.39 -7.96
CA ARG A 1 -0.60 3.38 -6.91
C ARG A 1 -1.11 2.69 -5.64
N ILE A 2 -1.90 1.61 -5.73
CA ILE A 2 -2.50 0.97 -4.56
C ILE A 2 -1.47 0.65 -3.45
N PHE A 3 -0.35 0.01 -3.76
CA PHE A 3 0.68 -0.31 -2.76
C PHE A 3 1.30 0.93 -2.09
N ALA A 4 1.46 2.01 -2.86
CA ALA A 4 2.06 3.25 -2.36
C ALA A 4 1.11 4.08 -1.49
N PHE A 5 -0.22 3.93 -1.69
CA PHE A 5 -1.23 4.69 -0.95
C PHE A 5 -1.82 3.95 0.25
N THR A 6 -1.68 2.63 0.29
CA THR A 6 -2.30 1.81 1.35
C THR A 6 -1.30 0.99 2.14
N GLY A 7 -0.08 0.84 1.64
CA GLY A 7 0.94 0.00 2.28
C GLY A 7 0.58 -1.48 2.37
N ILE A 8 -0.37 -1.98 1.57
CA ILE A 8 -0.81 -3.38 1.61
C ILE A 8 0.26 -4.37 1.17
N ARG A 9 0.11 -5.63 1.58
CA ARG A 9 0.89 -6.77 1.06
C ARG A 9 0.32 -7.25 -0.26
N ALA A 10 1.14 -7.87 -1.10
CA ALA A 10 0.68 -8.38 -2.41
C ALA A 10 -0.48 -9.37 -2.29
N GLU A 11 -0.49 -10.19 -1.25
CA GLU A 11 -1.54 -11.19 -1.02
C GLU A 11 -2.87 -10.56 -0.55
N GLU A 12 -2.84 -9.32 -0.05
CA GLU A 12 -4.03 -8.59 0.40
C GLU A 12 -4.82 -8.00 -0.77
N LEU A 13 -4.29 -8.02 -2.00
CA LEU A 13 -5.05 -7.66 -3.21
C LEU A 13 -6.33 -8.49 -3.40
N LYS A 14 -6.39 -9.70 -2.85
CA LYS A 14 -7.58 -10.56 -2.89
C LYS A 14 -8.81 -9.94 -2.20
N PHE A 15 -8.61 -9.04 -1.27
CA PHE A 15 -9.71 -8.36 -0.58
C PHE A 15 -10.28 -7.17 -1.36
N PHE A 16 -9.61 -6.78 -2.46
CA PHE A 16 -10.09 -5.72 -3.34
C PHE A 16 -11.05 -6.32 -4.37
N THR A 17 -12.33 -6.36 -3.99
CA THR A 17 -13.43 -6.75 -4.88
C THR A 17 -14.21 -5.51 -5.29
N VAL A 18 -15.01 -5.62 -6.35
CA VAL A 18 -15.88 -4.52 -6.82
C VAL A 18 -16.82 -4.07 -5.73
N GLU A 19 -17.32 -5.01 -4.92
CA GLU A 19 -18.20 -4.73 -3.78
C GLU A 19 -17.45 -3.98 -2.68
N ALA A 20 -16.24 -4.46 -2.34
CA ALA A 20 -15.43 -3.90 -1.26
C ALA A 20 -14.96 -2.47 -1.56
N ILE A 21 -14.60 -2.15 -2.81
CA ILE A 21 -14.15 -0.80 -3.18
C ILE A 21 -15.26 0.25 -3.20
N LYS A 22 -16.53 -0.14 -3.06
CA LYS A 22 -17.65 0.79 -2.86
C LYS A 22 -17.62 1.42 -1.46
N SER A 23 -17.02 0.75 -0.48
CA SER A 23 -16.83 1.26 0.87
C SER A 23 -15.62 2.23 0.94
N ASN A 24 -15.50 2.94 2.06
CA ASN A 24 -14.34 3.80 2.34
C ASN A 24 -13.19 3.02 3.00
N TYR A 25 -13.43 1.78 3.39
CA TYR A 25 -12.42 0.89 3.95
C TYR A 25 -12.66 -0.55 3.50
N ILE A 26 -11.59 -1.31 3.43
CA ILE A 26 -11.61 -2.73 3.08
C ILE A 26 -11.04 -3.50 4.26
N GLN A 27 -11.86 -4.38 4.85
CA GLN A 27 -11.41 -5.24 5.93
C GLN A 27 -10.53 -6.37 5.37
N VAL A 28 -9.35 -6.53 5.95
CA VAL A 28 -8.41 -7.58 5.58
C VAL A 28 -8.04 -8.42 6.78
N THR A 29 -7.94 -9.72 6.55
CA THR A 29 -7.53 -10.69 7.56
C THR A 29 -6.19 -11.30 7.21
N ASN A 30 -5.26 -11.29 8.15
CA ASN A 30 -3.96 -11.93 7.98
C ASN A 30 -3.53 -12.58 9.31
N LYS A 31 -3.26 -13.88 9.28
CA LYS A 31 -2.84 -14.68 10.45
C LYS A 31 -3.75 -14.45 11.69
N GLY A 32 -5.07 -14.45 11.46
CA GLY A 32 -6.07 -14.25 12.51
C GLY A 32 -6.25 -12.80 12.98
N LYS A 33 -5.47 -11.85 12.48
CA LYS A 33 -5.63 -10.42 12.77
C LYS A 33 -6.45 -9.74 11.70
N ILE A 34 -7.43 -8.97 12.12
CA ILE A 34 -8.28 -8.16 11.25
C ILE A 34 -7.83 -6.72 11.33
N ARG A 35 -7.76 -6.03 10.20
CA ARG A 35 -7.54 -4.59 10.11
C ARG A 35 -8.26 -4.00 8.92
N ASP A 36 -8.49 -2.70 8.98
CA ASP A 36 -9.10 -1.96 7.89
C ASP A 36 -8.03 -1.27 7.03
N ILE A 37 -8.20 -1.36 5.72
CA ILE A 37 -7.44 -0.57 4.74
C ILE A 37 -8.32 0.62 4.36
N ILE A 38 -7.88 1.83 4.68
CA ILE A 38 -8.60 3.05 4.35
C ILE A 38 -8.39 3.37 2.87
N LEU A 39 -9.49 3.54 2.15
CA LEU A 39 -9.49 3.98 0.76
C LEU A 39 -9.73 5.49 0.70
N VAL A 40 -8.67 6.25 0.41
CA VAL A 40 -8.84 7.68 0.11
C VAL A 40 -9.65 7.86 -1.18
N ASN A 41 -10.48 8.91 -1.25
CA ASN A 41 -11.41 9.12 -2.37
C ASN A 41 -10.74 9.07 -3.74
N ALA A 42 -9.54 9.64 -3.88
CA ALA A 42 -8.80 9.60 -5.14
C ALA A 42 -8.50 8.18 -5.61
N LEU A 43 -8.05 7.29 -4.69
CA LEU A 43 -7.76 5.90 -5.01
C LEU A 43 -9.03 5.10 -5.28
N LYS A 44 -10.08 5.33 -4.49
CA LYS A 44 -11.40 4.72 -4.68
C LYS A 44 -11.95 5.00 -6.07
N ASN A 45 -11.97 6.27 -6.48
CA ASN A 45 -12.43 6.70 -7.80
C ASN A 45 -11.60 6.07 -8.95
N GLU A 46 -10.28 5.95 -8.76
CA GLU A 46 -9.42 5.28 -9.75
C GLU A 46 -9.73 3.79 -9.88
N LEU A 47 -9.98 3.11 -8.75
CA LEU A 47 -10.34 1.68 -8.78
C LEU A 47 -11.70 1.46 -9.44
N GLN A 48 -12.68 2.32 -9.17
CA GLN A 48 -14.00 2.27 -9.81
C GLN A 48 -13.89 2.48 -11.33
N LYS A 49 -13.20 3.53 -11.78
CA LYS A 49 -12.93 3.77 -13.20
C LYS A 49 -12.17 2.63 -13.86
N TYR A 50 -11.23 2.01 -13.14
CA TYR A 50 -10.52 0.83 -13.63
C TYR A 50 -11.49 -0.34 -13.86
N CYS A 51 -12.41 -0.60 -12.93
CA CYS A 51 -13.42 -1.64 -13.08
C CYS A 51 -14.33 -1.37 -14.27
N GLU A 52 -14.84 -0.15 -14.41
CA GLU A 52 -15.69 0.28 -15.53
C GLU A 52 -14.97 0.08 -16.87
N SER A 53 -13.73 0.58 -16.99
CA SER A 53 -12.95 0.51 -18.23
C SER A 53 -12.54 -0.92 -18.62
N ASN A 54 -12.56 -1.86 -17.68
CA ASN A 54 -12.23 -3.26 -17.93
C ASN A 54 -13.45 -4.20 -17.84
N HIS A 55 -14.66 -3.65 -17.78
CA HIS A 55 -15.93 -4.40 -17.69
C HIS A 55 -15.92 -5.39 -16.51
N ILE A 56 -15.41 -4.96 -15.34
CA ILE A 56 -15.37 -5.77 -14.12
C ILE A 56 -16.57 -5.39 -13.26
N GLU A 57 -17.66 -6.15 -13.34
CA GLU A 57 -18.91 -5.83 -12.66
C GLU A 57 -19.01 -6.39 -11.25
N SER A 58 -18.29 -7.48 -10.93
CA SER A 58 -18.32 -8.16 -9.63
C SER A 58 -17.01 -8.90 -9.34
N GLY A 59 -16.78 -9.29 -8.09
CA GLY A 59 -15.64 -10.11 -7.67
C GLY A 59 -14.29 -9.36 -7.71
N PHE A 60 -13.20 -10.06 -7.95
CA PHE A 60 -11.85 -9.51 -7.84
C PHE A 60 -11.58 -8.34 -8.81
N VAL A 61 -11.12 -7.22 -8.30
CA VAL A 61 -10.63 -6.07 -9.11
C VAL A 61 -9.36 -6.46 -9.88
N PHE A 62 -8.47 -7.21 -9.23
CA PHE A 62 -7.22 -7.67 -9.84
C PHE A 62 -7.31 -9.14 -10.20
N ARG A 63 -7.78 -9.42 -11.41
CA ARG A 63 -8.07 -10.76 -11.91
C ARG A 63 -6.83 -11.46 -12.45
N GLY A 64 -6.78 -12.78 -12.26
CA GLY A 64 -5.82 -13.69 -12.86
C GLY A 64 -6.18 -14.03 -14.32
N LYS A 65 -5.70 -15.16 -14.80
CA LYS A 65 -6.05 -15.66 -16.14
C LYS A 65 -7.51 -16.08 -16.25
N LYS A 66 -8.07 -16.65 -15.18
CA LYS A 66 -9.50 -16.95 -15.05
C LYS A 66 -10.13 -15.81 -14.22
N GLU A 67 -11.29 -15.34 -14.62
CA GLU A 67 -11.98 -14.21 -13.99
C GLU A 67 -12.25 -14.42 -12.50
N GLU A 68 -12.52 -15.66 -12.12
CA GLU A 68 -12.79 -16.09 -10.75
C GLU A 68 -11.53 -16.15 -9.85
N THR A 69 -10.34 -15.98 -10.43
CA THR A 69 -9.08 -16.09 -9.69
C THR A 69 -8.43 -14.74 -9.48
N MET A 70 -7.82 -14.55 -8.31
CA MET A 70 -7.01 -13.39 -8.04
C MET A 70 -5.71 -13.40 -8.86
N LEU A 71 -5.22 -12.22 -9.21
CA LEU A 71 -3.92 -12.04 -9.84
C LEU A 71 -2.80 -12.64 -8.95
N HIS A 72 -2.05 -13.59 -9.50
CA HIS A 72 -0.98 -14.25 -8.78
C HIS A 72 0.16 -13.28 -8.42
N LYS A 73 0.72 -13.42 -7.22
CA LYS A 73 1.79 -12.54 -6.72
C LYS A 73 2.96 -12.34 -7.69
N THR A 74 3.41 -13.41 -8.35
CA THR A 74 4.51 -13.31 -9.34
C THR A 74 4.14 -12.42 -10.52
N THR A 75 2.88 -12.40 -10.94
CA THR A 75 2.40 -11.52 -12.00
C THR A 75 2.39 -10.07 -11.53
N VAL A 76 2.03 -9.81 -10.28
CA VAL A 76 2.12 -8.47 -9.67
C VAL A 76 3.57 -7.96 -9.75
N TYR A 77 4.54 -8.76 -9.31
CA TYR A 77 5.96 -8.41 -9.37
C TYR A 77 6.43 -8.12 -10.80
N LYS A 78 6.10 -9.00 -11.75
CA LYS A 78 6.45 -8.82 -13.17
C LYS A 78 5.86 -7.53 -13.74
N ARG A 79 4.58 -7.22 -13.45
CA ARG A 79 3.91 -6.00 -13.90
C ARG A 79 4.55 -4.75 -13.31
N LEU A 80 4.89 -4.76 -12.00
CA LEU A 80 5.58 -3.64 -11.35
C LEU A 80 6.94 -3.37 -11.99
N LYS A 81 7.77 -4.42 -12.19
CA LYS A 81 9.07 -4.28 -12.87
C LYS A 81 8.91 -3.77 -14.30
N LYS A 82 7.93 -4.27 -15.06
CA LYS A 82 7.65 -3.80 -16.43
C LYS A 82 7.30 -2.30 -16.47
N VAL A 83 6.48 -1.82 -15.55
CA VAL A 83 6.13 -0.40 -15.47
C VAL A 83 7.34 0.45 -15.07
N ALA A 84 8.08 0.02 -14.06
CA ALA A 84 9.28 0.72 -13.58
C ALA A 84 10.39 0.78 -14.63
N GLY A 85 10.53 -0.24 -15.47
CA GLY A 85 11.51 -0.27 -16.58
C GLY A 85 11.29 0.79 -17.65
N ARG A 86 10.13 1.48 -17.66
CA ARG A 86 9.86 2.63 -18.52
C ARG A 86 10.42 3.94 -17.95
N CYS A 87 10.86 3.94 -16.71
CA CYS A 87 11.40 5.10 -16.01
C CYS A 87 12.93 5.01 -15.94
N ARG A 88 13.61 6.11 -16.26
CA ARG A 88 15.09 6.18 -16.14
C ARG A 88 15.50 6.26 -14.66
N GLY A 89 16.64 5.65 -14.32
CA GLY A 89 17.26 5.77 -12.98
C GLY A 89 16.60 4.93 -11.88
N ILE A 90 15.68 4.03 -12.21
CA ILE A 90 15.08 3.12 -11.24
C ILE A 90 15.83 1.78 -11.24
N ASP A 91 16.32 1.40 -10.05
CA ASP A 91 16.87 0.06 -9.81
C ASP A 91 15.72 -0.95 -9.75
N LEU A 92 15.58 -1.78 -10.78
CA LEU A 92 14.49 -2.75 -10.92
C LEU A 92 14.52 -3.83 -9.85
N GLU A 93 15.69 -4.10 -9.24
CA GLU A 93 15.79 -5.10 -8.16
C GLU A 93 15.09 -4.62 -6.88
N LYS A 94 15.00 -3.31 -6.70
CA LYS A 94 14.28 -2.68 -5.59
C LYS A 94 12.78 -2.49 -5.86
N VAL A 95 12.29 -2.83 -7.06
CA VAL A 95 10.88 -2.66 -7.43
C VAL A 95 10.08 -3.91 -7.10
N HIS A 96 9.46 -3.92 -5.92
CA HIS A 96 8.57 -4.99 -5.47
C HIS A 96 7.53 -4.44 -4.45
N PRO A 97 6.43 -5.14 -4.17
CA PRO A 97 5.37 -4.65 -3.26
C PRO A 97 5.86 -4.20 -1.89
N HIS A 98 6.85 -4.89 -1.31
CA HIS A 98 7.43 -4.49 -0.02
C HIS A 98 8.15 -3.14 -0.07
N SER A 99 8.80 -2.77 -1.19
CA SER A 99 9.42 -1.46 -1.34
C SER A 99 8.38 -0.34 -1.35
N PHE A 100 7.23 -0.56 -1.97
CA PHE A 100 6.12 0.41 -1.93
C PHE A 100 5.51 0.52 -0.53
N ARG A 101 5.40 -0.59 0.20
CA ARG A 101 4.98 -0.57 1.60
C ARG A 101 5.99 0.17 2.49
N HIS A 102 7.29 -0.03 2.25
CA HIS A 102 8.34 0.73 2.91
C HIS A 102 8.23 2.22 2.60
N LEU A 103 8.03 2.57 1.32
CA LEU A 103 7.83 3.96 0.88
C LEU A 103 6.62 4.60 1.57
N PHE A 104 5.48 3.89 1.63
CA PHE A 104 4.29 4.34 2.36
C PHE A 104 4.61 4.63 3.83
N ALA A 105 5.27 3.69 4.51
CA ALA A 105 5.61 3.83 5.92
C ALA A 105 6.53 5.01 6.20
N VAL A 106 7.60 5.15 5.39
CA VAL A 106 8.54 6.28 5.51
C VAL A 106 7.82 7.60 5.26
N LYS A 107 6.98 7.67 4.23
CA LYS A 107 6.22 8.87 3.88
C LYS A 107 5.25 9.25 4.98
N PHE A 108 4.50 8.28 5.53
CA PHE A 108 3.57 8.49 6.63
C PHE A 108 4.25 9.11 7.87
N ILE A 109 5.41 8.58 8.27
CA ILE A 109 6.19 9.14 9.38
C ILE A 109 6.76 10.52 9.04
N GLN A 110 7.18 10.74 7.78
CA GLN A 110 7.70 12.05 7.34
C GLN A 110 6.64 13.13 7.36
N ASP A 111 5.40 12.77 7.04
CA ASP A 111 4.25 13.69 7.05
C ASP A 111 3.70 13.93 8.47
N GLY A 112 4.33 13.34 9.50
CA GLY A 112 3.99 13.56 10.90
C GLY A 112 3.11 12.49 11.54
N GLY A 113 2.82 11.41 10.83
CA GLY A 113 2.04 10.29 11.36
C GLY A 113 2.73 9.61 12.54
N ASP A 114 1.93 9.08 13.46
CA ASP A 114 2.40 8.37 14.64
C ASP A 114 2.83 6.94 14.32
N ILE A 115 3.82 6.43 15.08
CA ILE A 115 4.35 5.07 14.87
C ILE A 115 3.34 3.98 15.26
N SER A 116 2.52 4.21 16.29
CA SER A 116 1.49 3.25 16.71
C SER A 116 0.40 3.17 15.67
N GLU A 117 -0.06 4.33 15.19
CA GLU A 117 -1.03 4.41 14.09
C GLU A 117 -0.49 3.71 12.82
N LEU A 118 0.77 3.93 12.47
CA LEU A 118 1.40 3.24 11.35
C LEU A 118 1.44 1.72 11.55
N ALA A 119 1.75 1.26 12.78
CA ALA A 119 1.77 -0.18 13.09
C ALA A 119 0.39 -0.81 12.89
N ASP A 120 -0.66 -0.13 13.31
CA ASP A 120 -2.06 -0.56 13.13
C ASP A 120 -2.45 -0.57 11.65
N ILE A 121 -2.20 0.52 10.92
CA ILE A 121 -2.45 0.61 9.47
C ILE A 121 -1.75 -0.52 8.71
N LEU A 122 -0.50 -0.82 9.07
CA LEU A 122 0.25 -1.88 8.42
C LEU A 122 -0.12 -3.28 8.95
N GLY A 123 -0.78 -3.42 10.08
CA GLY A 123 -1.08 -4.69 10.73
C GLY A 123 0.19 -5.40 11.18
N HIS A 124 1.09 -4.67 11.84
CA HIS A 124 2.25 -5.24 12.49
C HIS A 124 1.88 -5.81 13.85
N GLY A 125 2.36 -7.01 14.15
CA GLY A 125 2.12 -7.65 15.45
C GLY A 125 2.93 -7.03 16.60
N SER A 126 3.96 -6.24 16.25
CA SER A 126 4.81 -5.53 17.20
C SER A 126 5.22 -4.18 16.62
N ILE A 127 5.20 -3.16 17.46
CA ILE A 127 5.64 -1.79 17.12
C ILE A 127 7.14 -1.76 16.75
N GLU A 128 7.94 -2.68 17.30
CA GLU A 128 9.35 -2.83 16.95
C GLU A 128 9.57 -3.04 15.44
N THR A 129 8.67 -3.80 14.78
CA THR A 129 8.73 -3.99 13.33
C THR A 129 8.54 -2.66 12.58
N THR A 130 7.84 -1.70 13.20
CA THR A 130 7.57 -0.37 12.61
C THR A 130 8.69 0.62 12.94
N ARG A 131 9.45 0.41 13.99
CA ARG A 131 10.57 1.29 14.41
C ARG A 131 11.66 1.45 13.36
N ILE A 132 11.82 0.50 12.45
CA ILE A 132 12.77 0.63 11.33
C ILE A 132 12.48 1.86 10.47
N TYR A 133 11.22 2.31 10.41
CA TYR A 133 10.80 3.48 9.63
C TYR A 133 11.02 4.81 10.34
N THR A 134 11.24 4.78 11.66
CA THR A 134 11.48 5.98 12.46
C THR A 134 12.96 6.35 12.56
N ARG A 135 13.85 5.58 11.96
CA ARG A 135 15.27 5.94 11.86
C ARG A 135 15.43 7.19 11.01
N THR A 136 15.12 8.32 11.63
CA THR A 136 15.25 9.63 10.98
C THR A 136 16.72 10.01 10.85
N THR A 137 17.08 10.57 9.69
CA THR A 137 18.42 11.15 9.51
C THR A 137 18.60 12.35 10.44
N ASN A 138 19.83 12.66 10.83
CA ASN A 138 20.13 13.84 11.65
C ASN A 138 19.57 15.13 11.03
N LYS A 139 19.53 15.23 9.71
CA LYS A 139 18.92 16.36 8.97
C LYS A 139 17.42 16.49 9.27
N MET A 140 16.69 15.39 9.35
CA MET A 140 15.25 15.42 9.67
C MET A 140 15.02 15.76 11.13
N LYS A 141 15.84 15.22 12.04
CA LYS A 141 15.80 15.58 13.48
C LYS A 141 16.02 17.07 13.66
N LYS A 142 17.06 17.61 13.02
CA LYS A 142 17.36 19.06 13.04
C LYS A 142 16.16 19.89 12.58
N LYS A 143 15.57 19.56 11.41
CA LYS A 143 14.39 20.26 10.88
C LYS A 143 13.18 20.22 11.82
N ARG A 144 13.00 19.13 12.59
CA ARG A 144 11.92 19.05 13.60
C ARG A 144 12.21 19.92 14.79
N LEU A 145 13.45 19.90 15.31
CA LEU A 145 13.86 20.75 16.45
C LEU A 145 13.76 22.24 16.10
N GLU A 146 14.14 22.65 14.88
CA GLU A 146 14.00 24.02 14.42
C GLU A 146 12.55 24.54 14.34
N LYS A 147 11.57 23.63 14.26
CA LYS A 147 10.14 23.97 14.28
C LYS A 147 9.54 24.08 15.67
N MET A 148 10.24 23.63 16.70
CA MET A 148 9.79 23.77 18.09
C MET A 148 9.90 25.23 18.47
N ARG A 149 8.77 25.88 18.83
CA ARG A 149 8.71 27.21 19.41
C ARG A 149 8.61 27.01 20.91
N TYR A 150 9.51 27.65 21.65
CA TYR A 150 9.46 27.72 23.10
C TYR A 150 8.65 28.94 23.54
#